data_3f54fca42676ce10c2b24cd5b6af8eaf
#
_entry.id   3f54fca42676ce10c2b24cd5b6af8eaf
#
_cell.length_a   1.000
_cell.length_b   1.000
_cell.length_c   1.000
_cell.angle_alpha   90.00
_cell.angle_beta   90.00
_cell.angle_gamma   90.00
#
_symmetry.space_group_name_H-M   'P 1'
#
loop_
_entity.id
_entity.type
_entity.pdbx_description
1 polymer ?
#
loop_
_entity_poly.entity_id
_entity_poly.type
_entity_poly.pdbx_seq_one_letter_code
_entity_poly.pdbx_strand_id
1 'polypeptide(L)'
;GCAGLTVAIEAADLGAKVVVLEKMFGPFGNTIYAGGNFNATNTWVQRRDGIKDTVEDFYNDLRKVSMYRGDPVLTKMFAEQSADVVQWLTDRVHMEWKPIDVQIAPMLGRCHEVGGKLTLGGNQLIRNMLDECKLLNVPIHTRTKAVELLRDESYNCTGVKAVRPKGPVTYKARGGVVICTGGFHNNKDMVTRYMGGNVAWMPLRGSAIITGENYTLTQPFFPQYVNMDQFHAGPIHPTTLANPSNMVNFGICVTPQGKRYIDEGQ
;
A
#
# COMPACT_ATOMS: atom_id res chain seq x y z
N GLY A 1 3.58 -7.69 1.97
CA GLY A 1 4.01 -6.30 1.86
C GLY A 1 4.00 -5.56 3.19
N CYS A 2 4.17 -4.23 3.19
CA CYS A 2 4.29 -3.46 4.45
C CYS A 2 3.09 -3.64 5.38
N ALA A 3 1.86 -3.58 4.89
CA ALA A 3 0.68 -3.71 5.74
C ALA A 3 0.69 -4.99 6.59
N GLY A 4 1.01 -6.14 5.99
CA GLY A 4 1.07 -7.41 6.72
C GLY A 4 2.22 -7.47 7.74
N LEU A 5 3.36 -6.88 7.41
CA LEU A 5 4.49 -6.80 8.34
C LEU A 5 4.22 -5.83 9.49
N THR A 6 3.59 -4.67 9.23
CA THR A 6 3.14 -3.74 10.27
C THR A 6 2.20 -4.42 11.27
N VAL A 7 1.16 -5.09 10.77
CA VAL A 7 0.23 -5.85 11.64
C VAL A 7 0.97 -6.91 12.45
N ALA A 8 1.92 -7.59 11.83
CA ALA A 8 2.66 -8.66 12.50
C ALA A 8 3.55 -8.13 13.65
N ILE A 9 4.23 -7.00 13.43
CA ILE A 9 5.05 -6.33 14.43
C ILE A 9 4.17 -5.84 15.58
N GLU A 10 3.13 -5.05 15.28
CA GLU A 10 2.23 -4.51 16.30
C GLU A 10 1.54 -5.59 17.14
N ALA A 11 1.01 -6.63 16.48
CA ALA A 11 0.35 -7.70 17.20
C ALA A 11 1.33 -8.49 18.08
N ALA A 12 2.57 -8.69 17.62
CA ALA A 12 3.60 -9.36 18.42
C ALA A 12 4.05 -8.49 19.61
N ASP A 13 4.21 -7.19 19.44
CA ASP A 13 4.53 -6.25 20.52
C ASP A 13 3.42 -6.22 21.59
N LEU A 14 2.17 -6.42 21.19
CA LEU A 14 1.02 -6.59 22.10
C LEU A 14 0.91 -8.00 22.69
N GLY A 15 1.88 -8.88 22.47
CA GLY A 15 1.93 -10.22 23.04
C GLY A 15 1.11 -11.30 22.29
N ALA A 16 0.58 -10.99 21.12
CA ALA A 16 -0.13 -11.99 20.32
C ALA A 16 0.84 -12.99 19.65
N LYS A 17 0.41 -14.24 19.53
CA LYS A 17 1.11 -15.24 18.72
C LYS A 17 0.71 -15.08 17.26
N VAL A 18 1.60 -14.51 16.47
CA VAL A 18 1.36 -14.15 15.07
C VAL A 18 2.08 -15.12 14.13
N VAL A 19 1.48 -15.38 12.97
CA VAL A 19 2.14 -16.01 11.81
C VAL A 19 1.76 -15.23 10.55
N VAL A 20 2.75 -14.94 9.71
CA VAL A 20 2.55 -14.32 8.40
C VAL A 20 2.57 -15.41 7.34
N LEU A 21 1.56 -15.42 6.45
CA LEU A 21 1.49 -16.30 5.29
C LEU A 21 1.82 -15.48 4.03
N GLU A 22 2.84 -15.89 3.30
CA GLU A 22 3.26 -15.26 2.06
C GLU A 22 3.26 -16.29 0.93
N LYS A 23 2.53 -16.02 -0.15
CA LYS A 23 2.42 -16.98 -1.28
C LYS A 23 3.72 -17.15 -2.06
N MET A 24 4.53 -16.10 -2.11
CA MET A 24 5.83 -16.11 -2.79
C MET A 24 6.94 -16.59 -1.85
N PHE A 25 8.14 -16.66 -2.37
CA PHE A 25 9.34 -16.98 -1.58
C PHE A 25 9.86 -15.77 -0.77
N GLY A 26 9.23 -14.60 -0.91
CA GLY A 26 9.51 -13.37 -0.18
C GLY A 26 8.40 -12.33 -0.40
N PRO A 27 8.43 -11.20 0.29
CA PRO A 27 7.38 -10.17 0.27
C PRO A 27 7.44 -9.29 -1.00
N PHE A 28 7.26 -9.88 -2.15
CA PHE A 28 7.35 -9.23 -3.48
C PHE A 28 6.09 -8.49 -3.91
N GLY A 29 5.30 -7.97 -2.98
CA GLY A 29 4.17 -7.09 -3.26
C GLY A 29 4.60 -5.70 -3.74
N ASN A 30 3.63 -4.79 -3.94
CA ASN A 30 3.90 -3.45 -4.48
C ASN A 30 4.86 -2.60 -3.64
N THR A 31 4.95 -2.85 -2.34
CA THR A 31 5.80 -2.06 -1.44
C THR A 31 7.25 -2.03 -1.90
N ILE A 32 7.82 -3.14 -2.37
CA ILE A 32 9.24 -3.17 -2.77
C ILE A 32 9.54 -2.31 -4.01
N TYR A 33 8.53 -2.03 -4.82
CA TYR A 33 8.66 -1.19 -6.03
C TYR A 33 8.36 0.29 -5.75
N ALA A 34 7.89 0.62 -4.54
CA ALA A 34 7.57 2.00 -4.17
C ALA A 34 8.84 2.81 -3.95
N GLY A 35 8.81 4.10 -4.33
CA GLY A 35 9.90 5.04 -4.07
C GLY A 35 10.16 5.26 -2.58
N GLY A 36 9.18 5.00 -1.73
CA GLY A 36 9.28 5.16 -0.29
C GLY A 36 8.83 6.53 0.19
N ASN A 37 7.85 7.09 -0.47
CA ASN A 37 7.25 8.37 -0.12
C ASN A 37 6.04 8.16 0.79
N PHE A 38 6.04 8.84 1.94
CA PHE A 38 4.95 8.86 2.89
C PHE A 38 4.39 10.27 2.99
N ASN A 39 3.12 10.44 2.70
CA ASN A 39 2.44 11.70 2.92
C ASN A 39 1.91 11.75 4.35
N ALA A 40 2.40 12.73 5.11
CA ALA A 40 2.02 12.91 6.51
C ALA A 40 2.06 14.39 6.89
N THR A 41 1.34 14.73 7.93
CA THR A 41 1.26 16.10 8.45
C THR A 41 1.62 16.15 9.93
N ASN A 42 2.01 17.33 10.40
CA ASN A 42 2.33 17.61 11.80
C ASN A 42 3.41 16.69 12.39
N THR A 43 4.36 16.27 11.55
CA THR A 43 5.43 15.33 11.93
C THR A 43 6.63 16.04 12.56
N TRP A 44 7.47 15.28 13.26
CA TRP A 44 8.77 15.80 13.73
C TRP A 44 9.71 16.14 12.57
N VAL A 45 9.60 15.44 11.45
CA VAL A 45 10.41 15.70 10.24
C VAL A 45 10.06 17.06 9.64
N GLN A 46 8.76 17.38 9.54
CA GLN A 46 8.29 18.72 9.12
C GLN A 46 8.81 19.81 10.06
N ARG A 47 8.75 19.59 11.38
CA ARG A 47 9.30 20.54 12.37
C ARG A 47 10.80 20.73 12.20
N ARG A 48 11.57 19.65 11.98
CA ARG A 48 13.01 19.71 11.68
C ARG A 48 13.29 20.61 10.48
N ASP A 49 12.48 20.49 9.44
CA ASP A 49 12.68 21.15 8.14
C ASP A 49 11.95 22.52 8.06
N GLY A 50 11.37 23.01 9.16
CA GLY A 50 10.71 24.31 9.25
C GLY A 50 9.36 24.42 8.55
N ILE A 51 8.73 23.27 8.22
CA ILE A 51 7.46 23.18 7.53
C ILE A 51 6.32 23.24 8.54
N LYS A 52 5.34 24.12 8.29
CA LYS A 52 4.11 24.24 9.06
C LYS A 52 2.97 23.64 8.24
N ASP A 53 2.21 22.76 8.84
CA ASP A 53 1.06 22.11 8.22
C ASP A 53 0.07 21.69 9.31
N THR A 54 -1.19 21.45 8.94
CA THR A 54 -2.22 21.04 9.89
C THR A 54 -2.93 19.76 9.43
N VAL A 55 -3.50 19.05 10.39
CA VAL A 55 -4.34 17.88 10.11
C VAL A 55 -5.54 18.24 9.25
N GLU A 56 -6.14 19.41 9.52
CA GLU A 56 -7.32 19.89 8.79
C GLU A 56 -6.98 20.19 7.32
N ASP A 57 -5.88 20.90 7.06
CA ASP A 57 -5.43 21.18 5.70
C ASP A 57 -5.14 19.88 4.94
N PHE A 58 -4.44 18.94 5.59
CA PHE A 58 -4.16 17.66 4.98
C PHE A 58 -5.42 16.85 4.68
N TYR A 59 -6.37 16.80 5.62
CA TYR A 59 -7.67 16.17 5.40
C TYR A 59 -8.42 16.78 4.22
N ASN A 60 -8.50 18.11 4.16
CA ASN A 60 -9.21 18.82 3.10
C ASN A 60 -8.57 18.56 1.73
N ASP A 61 -7.24 18.55 1.66
CA ASP A 61 -6.52 18.23 0.42
C ASP A 61 -6.74 16.80 -0.02
N LEU A 62 -6.70 15.81 0.90
CA LEU A 62 -7.02 14.42 0.60
C LEU A 62 -8.46 14.26 0.07
N ARG A 63 -9.42 14.95 0.68
CA ARG A 63 -10.81 14.97 0.20
C ARG A 63 -10.93 15.53 -1.21
N LYS A 64 -10.23 16.63 -1.48
CA LYS A 64 -10.22 17.28 -2.80
C LYS A 64 -9.57 16.39 -3.86
N VAL A 65 -8.39 15.84 -3.59
CA VAL A 65 -7.66 14.97 -4.53
C VAL A 65 -8.46 13.70 -4.85
N SER A 66 -9.15 13.13 -3.86
CA SER A 66 -10.03 11.97 -4.07
C SER A 66 -11.37 12.33 -4.72
N MET A 67 -11.56 13.58 -5.15
CA MET A 67 -12.85 14.08 -5.65
C MET A 67 -14.02 13.77 -4.71
N TYR A 68 -13.75 13.81 -3.40
CA TYR A 68 -14.69 13.47 -2.32
C TYR A 68 -15.25 12.03 -2.34
N ARG A 69 -14.65 11.13 -3.09
CA ARG A 69 -15.08 9.73 -3.20
C ARG A 69 -14.60 8.85 -2.05
N GLY A 70 -13.46 9.19 -1.44
CA GLY A 70 -12.93 8.46 -0.29
C GLY A 70 -13.88 8.52 0.91
N ASP A 71 -13.88 7.47 1.73
CA ASP A 71 -14.60 7.47 3.00
C ASP A 71 -14.09 8.62 3.90
N PRO A 72 -14.97 9.54 4.36
CA PRO A 72 -14.52 10.70 5.14
C PRO A 72 -13.94 10.32 6.50
N VAL A 73 -14.44 9.25 7.13
CA VAL A 73 -13.96 8.79 8.44
C VAL A 73 -12.56 8.21 8.31
N LEU A 74 -12.35 7.33 7.33
CA LEU A 74 -11.03 6.75 7.08
C LEU A 74 -10.03 7.81 6.60
N THR A 75 -10.46 8.78 5.79
CA THR A 75 -9.59 9.88 5.35
C THR A 75 -9.16 10.76 6.52
N LYS A 76 -10.09 11.04 7.45
CA LYS A 76 -9.80 11.82 8.65
C LYS A 76 -8.83 11.07 9.57
N MET A 77 -9.11 9.80 9.84
CA MET A 77 -8.22 8.94 10.62
C MET A 77 -6.80 8.89 10.04
N PHE A 78 -6.68 8.76 8.72
CA PHE A 78 -5.39 8.78 8.02
C PHE A 78 -4.64 10.08 8.25
N ALA A 79 -5.30 11.24 8.13
CA ALA A 79 -4.68 12.54 8.36
C ALA A 79 -4.25 12.73 9.83
N GLU A 80 -5.12 12.37 10.78
CA GLU A 80 -4.88 12.49 12.23
C GLU A 80 -3.72 11.60 12.72
N GLN A 81 -3.65 10.37 12.22
CA GLN A 81 -2.65 9.39 12.68
C GLN A 81 -1.34 9.42 11.89
N SER A 82 -1.24 10.22 10.84
CA SER A 82 -0.09 10.21 9.95
C SER A 82 1.24 10.55 10.64
N ALA A 83 1.22 11.47 11.61
CA ALA A 83 2.41 11.82 12.41
C ALA A 83 2.88 10.65 13.29
N ASP A 84 1.94 9.96 13.93
CA ASP A 84 2.24 8.82 14.80
C ASP A 84 2.83 7.66 13.99
N VAL A 85 2.34 7.46 12.76
CA VAL A 85 2.90 6.45 11.84
C VAL A 85 4.34 6.79 11.46
N VAL A 86 4.65 8.05 11.14
CA VAL A 86 6.03 8.48 10.85
C VAL A 86 6.92 8.31 12.09
N GLN A 87 6.42 8.63 13.28
CA GLN A 87 7.16 8.41 14.53
C GLN A 87 7.41 6.91 14.76
N TRP A 88 6.38 6.08 14.62
CA TRP A 88 6.49 4.62 14.75
C TRP A 88 7.49 4.03 13.75
N LEU A 89 7.44 4.44 12.50
CA LEU A 89 8.40 4.01 11.49
C LEU A 89 9.84 4.40 11.86
N THR A 90 10.02 5.57 12.48
CA THR A 90 11.32 6.03 12.95
C THR A 90 11.83 5.18 14.11
N ASP A 91 11.02 5.05 15.15
CA ASP A 91 11.44 4.47 16.42
C ASP A 91 11.45 2.93 16.38
N ARG A 92 10.41 2.35 15.77
CA ARG A 92 10.18 0.91 15.80
C ARG A 92 10.77 0.17 14.61
N VAL A 93 10.77 0.81 13.43
CA VAL A 93 11.27 0.21 12.17
C VAL A 93 12.62 0.80 11.77
N HIS A 94 13.13 1.75 12.54
CA HIS A 94 14.43 2.39 12.33
C HIS A 94 14.55 3.04 10.93
N MET A 95 13.46 3.71 10.52
CA MET A 95 13.46 4.42 9.24
C MET A 95 14.14 5.78 9.38
N GLU A 96 14.99 6.08 8.42
CA GLU A 96 15.61 7.40 8.25
C GLU A 96 14.80 8.21 7.23
N TRP A 97 14.79 9.53 7.40
CA TRP A 97 14.04 10.44 6.53
C TRP A 97 14.95 11.47 5.92
N LYS A 98 14.87 11.61 4.60
CA LYS A 98 15.52 12.70 3.87
C LYS A 98 14.88 14.03 4.27
N PRO A 99 15.54 15.18 4.00
CA PRO A 99 14.89 16.47 4.04
C PRO A 99 13.65 16.47 3.14
N ILE A 100 12.56 17.09 3.63
CA ILE A 100 11.32 17.18 2.86
C ILE A 100 11.55 18.16 1.71
N ASP A 101 11.43 17.66 0.50
CA ASP A 101 11.43 18.48 -0.70
C ASP A 101 10.03 19.11 -0.90
N VAL A 102 10.01 20.38 -1.27
CA VAL A 102 8.75 21.10 -1.53
C VAL A 102 8.21 20.62 -2.87
N GLN A 103 7.19 19.80 -2.81
CA GLN A 103 6.52 19.27 -3.99
C GLN A 103 5.36 20.15 -4.44
N ILE A 104 4.73 19.76 -5.55
CA ILE A 104 3.60 20.49 -6.14
C ILE A 104 2.35 20.33 -5.26
N ALA A 105 1.55 21.40 -5.18
CA ALA A 105 0.26 21.37 -4.51
C ALA A 105 -0.60 20.18 -5.02
N PRO A 106 -1.43 19.53 -4.17
CA PRO A 106 -1.70 19.88 -2.78
C PRO A 106 -0.76 19.23 -1.75
N MET A 107 0.26 18.51 -2.19
CA MET A 107 1.14 17.72 -1.32
C MET A 107 2.37 18.48 -0.81
N LEU A 108 2.36 19.82 -0.90
CA LEU A 108 3.45 20.69 -0.45
C LEU A 108 3.89 20.40 0.97
N GLY A 109 5.17 20.06 1.13
CA GLY A 109 5.78 19.84 2.44
C GLY A 109 5.31 18.60 3.19
N ARG A 110 4.60 17.66 2.55
CA ARG A 110 4.06 16.46 3.19
C ARG A 110 4.74 15.16 2.79
N CYS A 111 5.50 15.17 1.72
CA CYS A 111 6.15 13.97 1.20
C CYS A 111 7.43 13.66 1.99
N HIS A 112 7.35 12.67 2.87
CA HIS A 112 8.46 12.14 3.64
C HIS A 112 9.14 11.04 2.83
N GLU A 113 10.29 11.33 2.25
CA GLU A 113 11.04 10.35 1.49
C GLU A 113 11.95 9.53 2.42
N VAL A 114 11.86 8.21 2.29
CA VAL A 114 12.71 7.29 3.03
C VAL A 114 14.18 7.47 2.65
N GLY A 115 15.01 7.66 3.65
CA GLY A 115 16.46 7.56 3.56
C GLY A 115 16.95 6.11 3.59
N GLY A 116 18.26 5.92 3.54
CA GLY A 116 18.89 4.61 3.66
C GLY A 116 19.74 4.24 2.46
N LYS A 117 20.22 3.00 2.46
CA LYS A 117 21.24 2.52 1.49
C LYS A 117 20.65 1.91 0.21
N LEU A 118 19.36 1.55 0.23
CA LEU A 118 18.73 0.92 -0.93
C LEU A 118 18.15 1.97 -1.87
N THR A 119 18.21 1.68 -3.17
CA THR A 119 17.78 2.59 -4.24
C THR A 119 16.30 2.93 -4.17
N LEU A 120 15.46 1.99 -3.70
CA LEU A 120 14.02 2.18 -3.54
C LEU A 120 13.66 2.16 -2.05
N GLY A 121 13.06 3.23 -1.56
CA GLY A 121 12.68 3.36 -0.15
C GLY A 121 11.70 2.29 0.33
N GLY A 122 10.79 1.84 -0.53
CA GLY A 122 9.90 0.71 -0.21
C GLY A 122 10.64 -0.60 0.02
N ASN A 123 11.76 -0.82 -0.66
CA ASN A 123 12.61 -1.98 -0.43
C ASN A 123 13.36 -1.86 0.92
N GLN A 124 13.84 -0.64 1.26
CA GLN A 124 14.42 -0.36 2.57
C GLN A 124 13.43 -0.61 3.70
N LEU A 125 12.19 -0.14 3.53
CA LEU A 125 11.10 -0.38 4.50
C LEU A 125 10.85 -1.87 4.73
N ILE A 126 10.69 -2.64 3.67
CA ILE A 126 10.44 -4.09 3.78
C ILE A 126 11.61 -4.78 4.50
N ARG A 127 12.85 -4.41 4.20
CA ARG A 127 14.02 -4.98 4.84
C ARG A 127 14.02 -4.72 6.35
N ASN A 128 13.84 -3.47 6.75
CA ASN A 128 13.80 -3.11 8.17
C ASN A 128 12.66 -3.86 8.89
N MET A 129 11.46 -3.91 8.30
CA MET A 129 10.33 -4.65 8.89
C MET A 129 10.57 -6.15 9.01
N LEU A 130 11.29 -6.77 8.07
CA LEU A 130 11.66 -8.18 8.17
C LEU A 130 12.66 -8.43 9.29
N ASP A 131 13.61 -7.52 9.49
CA ASP A 131 14.56 -7.60 10.59
C ASP A 131 13.82 -7.48 11.93
N GLU A 132 12.83 -6.58 12.05
CA GLU A 132 11.97 -6.47 13.23
C GLU A 132 11.12 -7.74 13.48
N CYS A 133 10.50 -8.28 12.45
CA CYS A 133 9.77 -9.55 12.58
C CYS A 133 10.68 -10.68 13.08
N LYS A 134 11.94 -10.69 12.65
CA LYS A 134 12.93 -11.67 13.11
C LYS A 134 13.30 -11.46 14.58
N LEU A 135 13.50 -10.22 15.03
CA LEU A 135 13.77 -9.88 16.44
C LEU A 135 12.62 -10.30 17.35
N LEU A 136 11.38 -10.12 16.88
CA LEU A 136 10.17 -10.54 17.59
C LEU A 136 9.85 -12.04 17.46
N ASN A 137 10.68 -12.79 16.76
CA ASN A 137 10.44 -14.22 16.46
C ASN A 137 9.08 -14.47 15.77
N VAL A 138 8.61 -13.55 14.93
CA VAL A 138 7.40 -13.73 14.12
C VAL A 138 7.70 -14.68 12.95
N PRO A 139 7.09 -15.88 12.88
CA PRO A 139 7.30 -16.78 11.77
C PRO A 139 6.64 -16.25 10.50
N ILE A 140 7.42 -16.17 9.40
CA ILE A 140 6.95 -15.83 8.06
C ILE A 140 7.01 -17.09 7.21
N HIS A 141 5.85 -17.68 6.96
CA HIS A 141 5.73 -18.86 6.13
C HIS A 141 5.61 -18.46 4.66
N THR A 142 6.73 -18.48 3.96
CA THR A 142 6.79 -18.26 2.50
C THR A 142 6.29 -19.48 1.72
N ARG A 143 6.02 -19.30 0.40
CA ARG A 143 5.43 -20.30 -0.47
C ARG A 143 4.18 -20.95 0.14
N THR A 144 3.41 -20.14 0.86
CA THR A 144 2.22 -20.56 1.58
C THR A 144 1.04 -19.68 1.12
N LYS A 145 0.32 -20.16 0.10
CA LYS A 145 -0.80 -19.45 -0.50
C LYS A 145 -2.08 -19.72 0.29
N ALA A 146 -2.66 -18.67 0.89
CA ALA A 146 -4.01 -18.74 1.46
C ALA A 146 -5.03 -18.99 0.32
N VAL A 147 -5.92 -19.96 0.51
CA VAL A 147 -6.91 -20.35 -0.52
C VAL A 147 -8.34 -20.30 0.01
N GLU A 148 -8.54 -20.34 1.32
CA GLU A 148 -9.87 -20.27 1.94
C GLU A 148 -9.74 -19.70 3.35
N LEU A 149 -10.69 -18.83 3.72
CA LEU A 149 -10.90 -18.44 5.11
C LEU A 149 -11.92 -19.38 5.76
N LEU A 150 -11.59 -19.86 6.93
CA LEU A 150 -12.50 -20.70 7.72
C LEU A 150 -13.43 -19.81 8.54
N ARG A 151 -14.69 -20.19 8.63
CA ARG A 151 -15.70 -19.51 9.44
C ARG A 151 -16.48 -20.49 10.30
N ASP A 152 -16.98 -20.01 11.42
CA ASP A 152 -17.99 -20.71 12.23
C ASP A 152 -19.42 -20.41 11.74
N GLU A 153 -20.40 -20.95 12.44
CA GLU A 153 -21.82 -20.75 12.14
C GLU A 153 -22.27 -19.30 12.34
N SER A 154 -21.55 -18.55 13.17
CA SER A 154 -21.81 -17.13 13.43
C SER A 154 -21.04 -16.20 12.49
N TYR A 155 -20.41 -16.75 11.43
CA TYR A 155 -19.61 -16.02 10.45
C TYR A 155 -18.31 -15.39 11.01
N ASN A 156 -17.84 -15.80 12.18
CA ASN A 156 -16.52 -15.40 12.65
C ASN A 156 -15.42 -16.13 11.89
N CYS A 157 -14.36 -15.42 11.55
CA CYS A 157 -13.21 -16.04 10.91
C CYS A 157 -12.38 -16.82 11.94
N THR A 158 -12.29 -18.14 11.76
CA THR A 158 -11.63 -19.07 12.69
C THR A 158 -10.29 -19.59 12.20
N GLY A 159 -9.87 -19.18 10.99
CA GLY A 159 -8.58 -19.59 10.46
C GLY A 159 -8.46 -19.49 8.95
N VAL A 160 -7.39 -20.09 8.44
CA VAL A 160 -7.02 -20.05 7.02
C VAL A 160 -6.62 -21.45 6.56
N LYS A 161 -7.16 -21.92 5.43
CA LYS A 161 -6.56 -23.00 4.66
C LYS A 161 -5.56 -22.43 3.68
N ALA A 162 -4.40 -23.03 3.60
CA ALA A 162 -3.34 -22.63 2.69
C ALA A 162 -2.75 -23.83 1.96
N VAL A 163 -2.12 -23.57 0.82
CA VAL A 163 -1.37 -24.58 0.05
C VAL A 163 0.11 -24.25 0.12
N ARG A 164 0.91 -25.26 0.41
CA ARG A 164 2.37 -25.24 0.47
C ARG A 164 2.96 -26.25 -0.51
N PRO A 165 4.26 -26.19 -0.86
CA PRO A 165 4.89 -27.21 -1.70
C PRO A 165 4.74 -28.66 -1.18
N LYS A 166 4.62 -28.80 0.14
CA LYS A 166 4.44 -30.11 0.81
C LYS A 166 2.97 -30.53 0.96
N GLY A 167 2.02 -29.76 0.41
CA GLY A 167 0.59 -30.02 0.49
C GLY A 167 -0.20 -28.99 1.29
N PRO A 168 -1.52 -29.20 1.42
CA PRO A 168 -2.40 -28.29 2.14
C PRO A 168 -2.10 -28.24 3.64
N VAL A 169 -2.40 -27.10 4.24
CA VAL A 169 -2.23 -26.86 5.68
C VAL A 169 -3.34 -25.95 6.18
N THR A 170 -3.77 -26.16 7.42
CA THR A 170 -4.76 -25.33 8.09
C THR A 170 -4.12 -24.59 9.25
N TYR A 171 -4.34 -23.27 9.28
CA TYR A 171 -3.98 -22.40 10.40
C TYR A 171 -5.25 -22.02 11.15
N LYS A 172 -5.33 -22.35 12.42
CA LYS A 172 -6.40 -21.91 13.31
C LYS A 172 -6.05 -20.54 13.88
N ALA A 173 -6.97 -19.60 13.84
CA ALA A 173 -6.82 -18.27 14.38
C ALA A 173 -7.84 -18.03 15.49
N ARG A 174 -7.37 -17.73 16.71
CA ARG A 174 -8.21 -17.40 17.87
C ARG A 174 -8.51 -15.93 17.98
N GLY A 175 -7.55 -15.07 17.62
CA GLY A 175 -7.68 -13.62 17.65
C GLY A 175 -8.22 -13.02 16.36
N GLY A 176 -8.14 -13.73 15.25
CA GLY A 176 -8.61 -13.26 13.94
C GLY A 176 -7.57 -13.42 12.83
N VAL A 177 -7.97 -13.02 11.63
CA VAL A 177 -7.13 -13.03 10.42
C VAL A 177 -7.16 -11.64 9.79
N VAL A 178 -5.99 -11.06 9.58
CA VAL A 178 -5.85 -9.78 8.87
C VAL A 178 -5.39 -10.05 7.44
N ILE A 179 -6.14 -9.54 6.47
CA ILE A 179 -5.88 -9.75 5.04
C ILE A 179 -5.10 -8.56 4.50
N CYS A 180 -3.86 -8.81 4.04
CA CYS A 180 -2.94 -7.81 3.51
C CYS A 180 -2.41 -8.21 2.12
N THR A 181 -3.26 -8.83 1.29
CA THR A 181 -2.88 -9.40 -0.01
C THR A 181 -2.77 -8.37 -1.14
N GLY A 182 -3.05 -7.11 -0.87
CA GLY A 182 -3.04 -6.02 -1.85
C GLY A 182 -4.31 -5.97 -2.70
N GLY A 183 -4.22 -5.37 -3.88
CA GLY A 183 -5.33 -5.18 -4.81
C GLY A 183 -5.47 -6.28 -5.86
N PHE A 184 -5.93 -5.90 -7.07
CA PHE A 184 -6.20 -6.83 -8.18
C PHE A 184 -5.63 -6.38 -9.54
N HIS A 185 -4.70 -5.44 -9.55
CA HIS A 185 -4.23 -4.77 -10.77
C HIS A 185 -3.60 -5.70 -11.82
N ASN A 186 -3.15 -6.91 -11.47
CA ASN A 186 -2.71 -7.92 -12.45
C ASN A 186 -3.78 -8.99 -12.75
N ASN A 187 -5.03 -8.76 -12.37
CA ASN A 187 -6.14 -9.61 -12.76
C ASN A 187 -6.95 -8.90 -13.84
N LYS A 188 -6.67 -9.23 -15.10
CA LYS A 188 -7.28 -8.54 -16.27
C LYS A 188 -8.80 -8.64 -16.27
N ASP A 189 -9.37 -9.75 -15.81
CA ASP A 189 -10.83 -9.93 -15.75
C ASP A 189 -11.46 -8.97 -14.74
N MET A 190 -10.86 -8.84 -13.56
CA MET A 190 -11.32 -7.88 -12.54
C MET A 190 -11.11 -6.44 -13.00
N VAL A 191 -9.93 -6.13 -13.58
CA VAL A 191 -9.66 -4.79 -14.12
C VAL A 191 -10.66 -4.43 -15.23
N THR A 192 -10.93 -5.34 -16.16
CA THR A 192 -11.92 -5.11 -17.22
C THR A 192 -13.31 -4.90 -16.64
N ARG A 193 -13.71 -5.71 -15.67
CA ARG A 193 -15.04 -5.66 -15.02
C ARG A 193 -15.28 -4.35 -14.29
N TYR A 194 -14.30 -3.88 -13.51
CA TYR A 194 -14.49 -2.76 -12.59
C TYR A 194 -13.99 -1.43 -13.13
N MET A 195 -12.98 -1.44 -14.00
CA MET A 195 -12.30 -0.23 -14.50
C MET A 195 -12.47 -0.02 -16.01
N GLY A 196 -12.95 -1.05 -16.72
CA GLY A 196 -13.16 -1.02 -18.17
C GLY A 196 -11.99 -1.60 -18.99
N GLY A 197 -12.30 -1.99 -20.24
CA GLY A 197 -11.35 -2.67 -21.12
C GLY A 197 -10.11 -1.83 -21.45
N ASN A 198 -10.26 -0.52 -21.56
CA ASN A 198 -9.13 0.37 -21.86
C ASN A 198 -8.05 0.33 -20.77
N VAL A 199 -8.46 0.23 -19.50
CA VAL A 199 -7.51 0.13 -18.37
C VAL A 199 -6.79 -1.20 -18.36
N ALA A 200 -7.47 -2.28 -18.78
CA ALA A 200 -6.86 -3.62 -18.84
C ALA A 200 -5.69 -3.73 -19.84
N TRP A 201 -5.62 -2.81 -20.82
CA TRP A 201 -4.53 -2.74 -21.78
C TRP A 201 -3.37 -1.84 -21.35
N MET A 202 -3.52 -1.08 -20.28
CA MET A 202 -2.43 -0.26 -19.76
C MET A 202 -1.27 -1.14 -19.29
N PRO A 203 -0.01 -0.74 -19.55
CA PRO A 203 1.14 -1.45 -19.03
C PRO A 203 1.12 -1.48 -17.49
N LEU A 204 1.30 -2.67 -16.93
CA LEU A 204 1.37 -2.83 -15.48
C LEU A 204 2.71 -2.32 -14.96
N ARG A 205 2.67 -1.40 -14.01
CA ARG A 205 3.84 -0.88 -13.30
C ARG A 205 4.03 -1.50 -11.91
N GLY A 206 2.99 -2.13 -11.38
CA GLY A 206 3.00 -2.81 -10.08
C GLY A 206 3.51 -4.25 -10.15
N SER A 207 3.44 -4.93 -9.02
CA SER A 207 3.83 -6.33 -8.90
C SER A 207 2.86 -7.26 -9.63
N ALA A 208 3.39 -8.09 -10.53
CA ALA A 208 2.61 -9.06 -11.28
C ALA A 208 1.98 -10.18 -10.44
N ILE A 209 2.38 -10.30 -9.18
CA ILE A 209 1.83 -11.32 -8.27
C ILE A 209 0.52 -10.90 -7.59
N ILE A 210 0.07 -9.66 -7.76
CA ILE A 210 -1.12 -9.11 -7.10
C ILE A 210 -2.34 -9.34 -7.99
N THR A 211 -3.12 -10.35 -7.68
CA THR A 211 -4.19 -10.89 -8.54
C THR A 211 -5.58 -10.93 -7.89
N GLY A 212 -5.77 -10.26 -6.74
CA GLY A 212 -7.10 -10.06 -6.15
C GLY A 212 -7.56 -11.19 -5.24
N GLU A 213 -6.65 -11.93 -4.61
CA GLU A 213 -7.00 -13.04 -3.74
C GLU A 213 -7.87 -12.64 -2.54
N ASN A 214 -7.73 -11.40 -2.03
CA ASN A 214 -8.59 -10.88 -0.97
C ASN A 214 -10.06 -10.95 -1.34
N TYR A 215 -10.42 -10.65 -2.59
CA TYR A 215 -11.82 -10.69 -3.05
C TYR A 215 -12.37 -12.10 -3.01
N THR A 216 -11.62 -13.08 -3.52
CA THR A 216 -12.04 -14.48 -3.49
C THR A 216 -12.11 -15.01 -2.05
N LEU A 217 -11.12 -14.67 -1.21
CA LEU A 217 -11.06 -15.12 0.18
C LEU A 217 -12.20 -14.57 1.04
N THR A 218 -12.63 -13.34 0.79
CA THR A 218 -13.66 -12.68 1.62
C THR A 218 -15.09 -12.94 1.17
N GLN A 219 -15.33 -13.42 -0.05
CA GLN A 219 -16.67 -13.70 -0.55
C GLN A 219 -17.59 -14.47 0.41
N PRO A 220 -17.12 -15.51 1.12
CA PRO A 220 -17.96 -16.25 2.06
C PRO A 220 -18.44 -15.45 3.27
N PHE A 221 -17.90 -14.23 3.46
CA PHE A 221 -18.27 -13.30 4.54
C PHE A 221 -19.14 -12.14 4.05
N PHE A 222 -19.59 -12.17 2.79
CA PHE A 222 -20.48 -11.18 2.18
C PHE A 222 -19.96 -9.72 2.29
N PRO A 223 -18.71 -9.43 1.90
CA PRO A 223 -18.15 -8.09 2.02
C PRO A 223 -18.85 -7.12 1.07
N GLN A 224 -18.97 -5.87 1.47
CA GLN A 224 -19.31 -4.79 0.57
C GLN A 224 -18.04 -4.28 -0.13
N TYR A 225 -18.08 -4.22 -1.46
CA TYR A 225 -17.01 -3.64 -2.27
C TYR A 225 -17.40 -2.22 -2.68
N VAL A 226 -16.51 -1.25 -2.42
CA VAL A 226 -16.71 0.16 -2.74
C VAL A 226 -15.56 0.69 -3.58
N ASN A 227 -15.82 1.68 -4.44
CA ASN A 227 -14.83 2.36 -5.25
C ASN A 227 -13.92 1.42 -6.08
N MET A 228 -14.48 0.31 -6.57
CA MET A 228 -13.73 -0.70 -7.32
C MET A 228 -13.19 -0.20 -8.68
N ASP A 229 -13.73 0.91 -9.16
CA ASP A 229 -13.30 1.61 -10.36
C ASP A 229 -12.11 2.56 -10.15
N GLN A 230 -11.65 2.73 -8.91
CA GLN A 230 -10.55 3.62 -8.59
C GLN A 230 -9.20 2.94 -8.75
N PHE A 231 -8.28 3.61 -9.44
CA PHE A 231 -6.92 3.13 -9.64
C PHE A 231 -5.94 4.30 -9.71
N HIS A 232 -4.68 4.02 -9.44
CA HIS A 232 -3.58 4.95 -9.67
C HIS A 232 -2.95 4.65 -11.02
N ALA A 233 -2.91 5.64 -11.90
CA ALA A 233 -2.19 5.60 -13.16
C ALA A 233 -1.36 6.86 -13.33
N GLY A 234 -0.32 6.76 -14.13
CA GLY A 234 0.52 7.89 -14.50
C GLY A 234 1.22 7.63 -15.81
N PRO A 235 1.75 8.67 -16.47
CA PRO A 235 2.52 8.50 -17.68
C PRO A 235 3.78 7.67 -17.41
N ILE A 236 4.06 6.74 -18.30
CA ILE A 236 5.30 5.96 -18.27
C ILE A 236 5.92 5.92 -19.67
N HIS A 237 7.22 5.87 -19.74
CA HIS A 237 7.90 5.70 -21.02
C HIS A 237 7.61 4.28 -21.57
N PRO A 238 7.10 4.14 -22.79
CA PRO A 238 6.56 2.87 -23.29
C PRO A 238 7.58 1.73 -23.36
N THR A 239 8.84 2.07 -23.59
CA THR A 239 9.92 1.06 -23.74
C THR A 239 10.61 0.75 -22.42
N THR A 240 10.95 1.78 -21.62
CA THR A 240 11.73 1.61 -20.40
C THR A 240 10.85 1.42 -19.17
N LEU A 241 9.55 1.70 -19.27
CA LEU A 241 8.57 1.76 -18.19
C LEU A 241 8.98 2.72 -17.06
N ALA A 242 9.93 3.63 -17.35
CA ALA A 242 10.36 4.67 -16.43
C ALA A 242 9.24 5.69 -16.23
N ASN A 243 9.16 6.22 -15.02
CA ASN A 243 8.21 7.28 -14.69
C ASN A 243 8.82 8.66 -15.02
N PRO A 244 8.30 9.38 -16.03
CA PRO A 244 8.75 10.73 -16.34
C PRO A 244 8.06 11.79 -15.44
N SER A 245 7.67 11.45 -14.21
CA SER A 245 6.89 12.34 -13.34
C SER A 245 7.47 13.76 -13.23
N ASN A 246 8.81 13.87 -13.22
CA ASN A 246 9.48 15.17 -13.20
C ASN A 246 9.44 15.91 -14.54
N MET A 247 9.11 15.21 -15.65
CA MET A 247 9.04 15.82 -16.98
C MET A 247 7.63 16.31 -17.33
N VAL A 248 6.60 15.70 -16.75
CA VAL A 248 5.19 16.07 -17.01
C VAL A 248 4.92 17.51 -16.60
N ASN A 249 5.56 17.98 -15.53
CA ASN A 249 5.43 19.35 -15.03
C ASN A 249 6.06 20.41 -15.95
N PHE A 250 6.90 19.99 -16.89
CA PHE A 250 7.60 20.89 -17.85
C PHE A 250 7.15 20.64 -19.29
N GLY A 251 6.09 19.89 -19.49
CA GLY A 251 5.57 19.54 -20.80
C GLY A 251 4.07 19.78 -20.94
N ILE A 252 3.53 19.40 -22.06
CA ILE A 252 2.09 19.41 -22.36
C ILE A 252 1.68 17.98 -22.74
N CYS A 253 0.66 17.45 -22.08
CA CYS A 253 0.11 16.14 -22.37
C CYS A 253 -0.95 16.23 -23.48
N VAL A 254 -0.68 15.64 -24.63
CA VAL A 254 -1.57 15.65 -25.78
C VAL A 254 -1.93 14.25 -26.24
N THR A 255 -3.12 14.11 -26.82
CA THR A 255 -3.51 12.87 -27.53
C THR A 255 -2.67 12.70 -28.80
N PRO A 256 -2.70 11.51 -29.45
CA PRO A 256 -2.06 11.31 -30.75
C PRO A 256 -2.53 12.28 -31.83
N GLN A 257 -3.71 12.89 -31.66
CA GLN A 257 -4.26 13.92 -32.56
C GLN A 257 -3.84 15.35 -32.17
N GLY A 258 -2.92 15.51 -31.20
CA GLY A 258 -2.40 16.79 -30.77
C GLY A 258 -3.35 17.59 -29.85
N LYS A 259 -4.40 16.98 -29.33
CA LYS A 259 -5.35 17.63 -28.42
C LYS A 259 -4.88 17.50 -26.98
N ARG A 260 -4.69 18.60 -26.26
CA ARG A 260 -4.44 18.60 -24.82
C ARG A 260 -5.65 18.01 -24.08
N TYR A 261 -5.43 17.12 -23.12
CA TYR A 261 -6.48 16.38 -22.41
C TYR A 261 -6.40 16.47 -20.90
N ILE A 262 -5.37 17.11 -20.34
CA ILE A 262 -5.19 17.29 -18.91
C ILE A 262 -4.58 18.68 -18.65
N ASP A 263 -4.78 19.19 -17.47
CA ASP A 263 -4.05 20.33 -16.93
C ASP A 263 -2.89 19.80 -16.06
N GLU A 264 -1.68 19.93 -16.56
CA GLU A 264 -0.47 19.39 -15.92
C GLU A 264 -0.07 20.18 -14.66
N GLY A 265 -0.73 21.31 -14.38
CA GLY A 265 -0.51 22.17 -13.21
C GLY A 265 -1.50 21.92 -12.06
N GLN A 266 -2.39 20.97 -12.20
CA GLN A 266 -3.41 20.66 -11.18
C GLN A 266 -3.15 19.32 -10.49
#